data_e29b7da938fb01583b20d0687e272a8e
#
_entry.id   e29b7da938fb01583b20d0687e272a8e
#
_cell.length_a   1.000
_cell.length_b   1.000
_cell.length_c   1.000
_cell.angle_alpha   90.00
_cell.angle_beta   90.00
_cell.angle_gamma   90.00
#
_symmetry.space_group_name_H-M   'P 1'
#
loop_
_entity.id
_entity.type
_entity.pdbx_description
1 polymer ?
#
loop_
_entity_poly.entity_id
_entity_poly.type
_entity_poly.pdbx_seq_one_letter_code
_entity_poly.pdbx_strand_id
1 'polypeptide(L)'
;WLFFTGSLQHLPRAILAAIIIVPVFGLLDPMAFVRLWRASVDDGLVGLATFLVTLASVPYLHWGVLTGFLLSILFFLYRRSHPRLIELGLHAAGTLRDRALHGLPPVAPGVLALRMDASLTYITAPLLDRFIRERLRAEPEIRVVLICASAMNAMDATGADTLATLHRDLGLRGVRLTLSGVKKQVRDVLDHTGLMAELGEDNLFVNNREAVAALSATGDQAAGENHRSGD
;
A
#
# COMPACT_ATOMS: atom_id res chain seq x y z
N TRP A 1 -23.68 -51.77 -23.60
CA TRP A 1 -22.74 -50.69 -23.98
C TRP A 1 -21.95 -51.02 -25.26
N LEU A 2 -21.70 -52.28 -25.62
CA LEU A 2 -20.94 -52.69 -26.81
C LEU A 2 -21.67 -52.51 -28.15
N PHE A 3 -23.00 -52.39 -28.17
CA PHE A 3 -23.76 -52.24 -29.42
C PHE A 3 -23.72 -50.84 -30.05
N PHE A 4 -23.33 -49.80 -29.30
CA PHE A 4 -23.28 -48.39 -29.82
C PHE A 4 -21.94 -48.01 -30.44
N THR A 5 -20.88 -48.75 -30.19
CA THR A 5 -19.52 -48.44 -30.68
C THR A 5 -19.38 -48.58 -32.20
N GLY A 6 -20.14 -49.50 -32.82
CA GLY A 6 -20.10 -49.68 -34.29
C GLY A 6 -20.66 -48.49 -35.10
N SER A 7 -21.62 -47.77 -34.56
CA SER A 7 -22.20 -46.59 -35.22
C SER A 7 -21.30 -45.35 -35.11
N LEU A 8 -20.44 -45.28 -34.11
CA LEU A 8 -19.50 -44.18 -33.89
C LEU A 8 -18.31 -44.19 -34.87
N GLN A 9 -17.96 -45.37 -35.44
CA GLN A 9 -16.88 -45.50 -36.41
C GLN A 9 -17.15 -44.79 -37.75
N HIS A 10 -18.42 -44.53 -38.05
CA HIS A 10 -18.83 -43.86 -39.30
C HIS A 10 -19.03 -42.33 -39.13
N LEU A 11 -18.86 -41.80 -37.94
CA LEU A 11 -18.93 -40.36 -37.72
C LEU A 11 -17.71 -39.66 -38.37
N PRO A 12 -17.91 -38.77 -39.36
CA PRO A 12 -16.81 -37.97 -39.90
C PRO A 12 -16.07 -37.24 -38.80
N ARG A 13 -14.75 -37.22 -38.83
CA ARG A 13 -13.90 -36.48 -37.87
C ARG A 13 -14.32 -35.02 -37.70
N ALA A 14 -14.89 -34.44 -38.78
CA ALA A 14 -15.41 -33.09 -38.77
C ALA A 14 -16.60 -32.89 -37.82
N ILE A 15 -17.49 -33.90 -37.69
CA ILE A 15 -18.63 -33.82 -36.77
C ILE A 15 -18.17 -33.91 -35.33
N LEU A 16 -17.19 -34.81 -35.04
CA LEU A 16 -16.61 -34.91 -33.70
C LEU A 16 -15.90 -33.62 -33.31
N ALA A 17 -15.16 -33.00 -34.24
CA ALA A 17 -14.55 -31.71 -34.03
C ALA A 17 -15.58 -30.60 -33.75
N ALA A 18 -16.67 -30.56 -34.54
CA ALA A 18 -17.73 -29.58 -34.36
C ALA A 18 -18.44 -29.70 -33.01
N ILE A 19 -18.72 -30.94 -32.54
CA ILE A 19 -19.35 -31.19 -31.24
C ILE A 19 -18.48 -30.65 -30.10
N ILE A 20 -17.14 -30.65 -30.23
CA ILE A 20 -16.22 -30.13 -29.24
C ILE A 20 -16.07 -28.59 -29.38
N ILE A 21 -15.93 -28.11 -30.60
CA ILE A 21 -15.60 -26.70 -30.89
C ILE A 21 -16.81 -25.79 -30.59
N VAL A 22 -18.03 -26.18 -30.97
CA VAL A 22 -19.22 -25.32 -30.80
C VAL A 22 -19.47 -24.92 -29.33
N PRO A 23 -19.45 -25.83 -28.34
CA PRO A 23 -19.56 -25.45 -26.93
C PRO A 23 -18.41 -24.57 -26.45
N VAL A 24 -17.18 -24.80 -26.95
CA VAL A 24 -15.99 -24.02 -26.57
C VAL A 24 -16.15 -22.56 -27.01
N PHE A 25 -16.71 -22.30 -28.19
CA PHE A 25 -17.00 -20.91 -28.61
C PHE A 25 -17.97 -20.20 -27.67
N GLY A 26 -18.92 -20.92 -27.07
CA GLY A 26 -19.85 -20.39 -26.09
C GLY A 26 -19.20 -20.01 -24.74
N LEU A 27 -18.02 -20.55 -24.47
CA LEU A 27 -17.24 -20.22 -23.24
C LEU A 27 -16.33 -19.01 -23.43
N LEU A 28 -16.10 -18.58 -24.67
CA LEU A 28 -15.30 -17.40 -24.96
C LEU A 28 -16.10 -16.14 -24.65
N ASP A 29 -15.75 -15.44 -23.56
CA ASP A 29 -16.29 -14.13 -23.22
C ASP A 29 -15.24 -13.02 -23.43
N PRO A 30 -15.13 -12.47 -24.66
CA PRO A 30 -14.17 -11.38 -24.92
C PRO A 30 -14.51 -10.12 -24.13
N MET A 31 -15.78 -9.94 -23.72
CA MET A 31 -16.18 -8.82 -22.87
C MET A 31 -15.64 -8.95 -21.45
N ALA A 32 -15.50 -10.16 -20.92
CA ALA A 32 -14.85 -10.38 -19.63
C ALA A 32 -13.39 -9.90 -19.67
N PHE A 33 -12.67 -10.17 -20.77
CA PHE A 33 -11.30 -9.70 -20.95
C PHE A 33 -11.21 -8.18 -21.04
N VAL A 34 -12.11 -7.54 -21.76
CA VAL A 34 -12.19 -6.07 -21.85
C VAL A 34 -12.53 -5.46 -20.49
N ARG A 35 -13.44 -6.08 -19.71
CA ARG A 35 -13.75 -5.63 -18.34
C ARG A 35 -12.54 -5.74 -17.42
N LEU A 36 -11.81 -6.86 -17.49
CA LEU A 36 -10.59 -7.07 -16.73
C LEU A 36 -9.53 -6.02 -17.04
N TRP A 37 -9.30 -5.76 -18.33
CA TRP A 37 -8.34 -4.75 -18.78
C TRP A 37 -8.69 -3.33 -18.33
N ARG A 38 -9.99 -2.99 -18.35
CA ARG A 38 -10.47 -1.68 -17.86
C ARG A 38 -10.38 -1.54 -16.35
N ALA A 39 -10.52 -2.64 -15.61
CA ALA A 39 -10.44 -2.63 -14.15
C ALA A 39 -8.99 -2.55 -13.66
N SER A 40 -8.08 -3.29 -14.30
CA SER A 40 -6.67 -3.36 -13.92
C SER A 40 -5.85 -3.76 -15.13
N VAL A 41 -4.96 -2.89 -15.56
CA VAL A 41 -4.03 -3.19 -16.67
C VAL A 41 -3.10 -4.34 -16.33
N ASP A 42 -2.65 -4.41 -15.06
CA ASP A 42 -1.76 -5.47 -14.58
C ASP A 42 -2.44 -6.84 -14.66
N ASP A 43 -3.71 -6.94 -14.23
CA ASP A 43 -4.47 -8.18 -14.27
C ASP A 43 -4.77 -8.58 -15.72
N GLY A 44 -5.02 -7.58 -16.58
CA GLY A 44 -5.16 -7.79 -18.04
C GLY A 44 -3.89 -8.35 -18.67
N LEU A 45 -2.71 -7.84 -18.29
CA LEU A 45 -1.41 -8.33 -18.76
C LEU A 45 -1.15 -9.77 -18.30
N VAL A 46 -1.42 -10.07 -17.03
CA VAL A 46 -1.29 -11.44 -16.49
C VAL A 46 -2.22 -12.40 -17.25
N GLY A 47 -3.48 -12.00 -17.47
CA GLY A 47 -4.44 -12.80 -18.23
C GLY A 47 -4.00 -13.03 -19.67
N LEU A 48 -3.51 -12.00 -20.36
CA LEU A 48 -3.01 -12.12 -21.73
C LEU A 48 -1.77 -13.01 -21.81
N ALA A 49 -0.81 -12.82 -20.94
CA ALA A 49 0.41 -13.64 -20.90
C ALA A 49 0.08 -15.12 -20.64
N THR A 50 -0.80 -15.38 -19.67
CA THR A 50 -1.29 -16.72 -19.35
C THR A 50 -1.95 -17.36 -20.58
N PHE A 51 -2.83 -16.63 -21.25
CA PHE A 51 -3.51 -17.11 -22.46
C PHE A 51 -2.53 -17.46 -23.58
N LEU A 52 -1.57 -16.58 -23.87
CA LEU A 52 -0.57 -16.80 -24.93
C LEU A 52 0.34 -18.00 -24.62
N VAL A 53 0.80 -18.12 -23.37
CA VAL A 53 1.63 -19.27 -22.94
C VAL A 53 0.82 -20.56 -23.03
N THR A 54 -0.43 -20.55 -22.57
CA THR A 54 -1.30 -21.72 -22.66
C THR A 54 -1.49 -22.17 -24.11
N LEU A 55 -1.72 -21.23 -25.02
CA LEU A 55 -1.89 -21.52 -26.44
C LEU A 55 -0.62 -22.07 -27.09
N ALA A 56 0.54 -21.49 -26.75
CA ALA A 56 1.86 -21.92 -27.26
C ALA A 56 2.30 -23.27 -26.69
N SER A 57 1.80 -23.64 -25.50
CA SER A 57 2.20 -24.85 -24.78
C SER A 57 1.37 -26.09 -25.14
N VAL A 58 0.44 -26.00 -26.07
CA VAL A 58 -0.38 -27.15 -26.50
C VAL A 58 0.52 -28.28 -26.98
N PRO A 59 0.36 -29.54 -26.50
CA PRO A 59 -0.71 -30.06 -25.61
C PRO A 59 -0.46 -29.93 -24.10
N TYR A 60 0.61 -29.31 -23.67
CA TYR A 60 1.06 -29.23 -22.25
C TYR A 60 0.43 -28.04 -21.52
N LEU A 61 -0.89 -27.99 -21.40
CA LEU A 61 -1.67 -26.91 -20.80
C LEU A 61 -1.24 -26.52 -19.37
N HIS A 62 -0.62 -27.43 -18.63
CA HIS A 62 -0.14 -27.18 -17.27
C HIS A 62 0.90 -26.04 -17.20
N TRP A 63 1.68 -25.80 -18.25
CA TRP A 63 2.63 -24.69 -18.31
C TRP A 63 1.93 -23.33 -18.32
N GLY A 64 0.78 -23.24 -19.02
CA GLY A 64 -0.02 -22.01 -19.00
C GLY A 64 -0.58 -21.71 -17.60
N VAL A 65 -1.12 -22.74 -16.93
CA VAL A 65 -1.65 -22.60 -15.57
C VAL A 65 -0.54 -22.19 -14.60
N LEU A 66 0.62 -22.85 -14.67
CA LEU A 66 1.78 -22.53 -13.82
C LEU A 66 2.27 -21.09 -14.04
N THR A 67 2.37 -20.67 -15.30
CA THR A 67 2.78 -19.30 -15.65
C THR A 67 1.81 -18.28 -15.08
N GLY A 68 0.49 -18.48 -15.26
CA GLY A 68 -0.52 -17.60 -14.70
C GLY A 68 -0.46 -17.49 -13.19
N PHE A 69 -0.29 -18.61 -12.53
CA PHE A 69 -0.14 -18.66 -11.06
C PHE A 69 1.10 -17.89 -10.58
N LEU A 70 2.26 -18.16 -11.19
CA LEU A 70 3.51 -17.48 -10.81
C LEU A 70 3.45 -15.98 -11.09
N LEU A 71 2.93 -15.56 -12.25
CA LEU A 71 2.76 -14.15 -12.58
C LEU A 71 1.79 -13.46 -11.60
N SER A 72 0.67 -14.09 -11.27
CA SER A 72 -0.29 -13.54 -10.30
C SER A 72 0.35 -13.32 -8.93
N ILE A 73 1.12 -14.29 -8.43
CA ILE A 73 1.87 -14.13 -7.17
C ILE A 73 2.89 -13.02 -7.27
N LEU A 74 3.66 -12.96 -8.36
CA LEU A 74 4.70 -11.96 -8.55
C LEU A 74 4.10 -10.54 -8.55
N PHE A 75 3.03 -10.32 -9.29
CA PHE A 75 2.32 -9.04 -9.32
C PHE A 75 1.68 -8.70 -7.96
N PHE A 76 1.12 -9.68 -7.27
CA PHE A 76 0.60 -9.49 -5.93
C PHE A 76 1.69 -9.04 -4.95
N LEU A 77 2.87 -9.72 -4.95
CA LEU A 77 4.01 -9.31 -4.12
C LEU A 77 4.51 -7.92 -4.49
N TYR A 78 4.68 -7.65 -5.78
CA TYR A 78 5.12 -6.34 -6.27
C TYR A 78 4.21 -5.21 -5.77
N ARG A 79 2.90 -5.37 -5.95
CA ARG A 79 1.89 -4.38 -5.51
C ARG A 79 1.90 -4.20 -3.99
N ARG A 80 2.08 -5.30 -3.24
CA ARG A 80 2.16 -5.28 -1.79
C ARG A 80 3.43 -4.60 -1.26
N SER A 81 4.52 -4.68 -2.05
CA SER A 81 5.83 -4.10 -1.70
C SER A 81 5.94 -2.60 -1.99
N HIS A 82 5.00 -2.01 -2.72
CA HIS A 82 5.01 -0.59 -3.08
C HIS A 82 3.77 0.13 -2.55
N PRO A 83 3.66 0.33 -1.22
CA PRO A 83 2.55 1.07 -0.64
C PRO A 83 2.61 2.55 -1.03
N ARG A 84 1.45 3.18 -1.09
CA ARG A 84 1.39 4.64 -1.22
C ARG A 84 1.80 5.28 0.10
N LEU A 85 2.86 6.06 0.06
CA LEU A 85 3.23 7.03 1.08
C LEU A 85 2.75 8.40 0.62
N ILE A 86 1.93 9.03 1.44
CA ILE A 86 1.25 10.29 1.11
C ILE A 86 1.63 11.31 2.16
N GLU A 87 2.14 12.46 1.71
CA GLU A 87 2.27 13.63 2.55
C GLU A 87 0.90 14.28 2.71
N LEU A 88 0.56 14.60 3.94
CA LEU A 88 -0.74 15.17 4.28
C LEU A 88 -0.63 16.67 4.49
N GLY A 89 -1.60 17.38 3.96
CA GLY A 89 -1.80 18.80 4.17
C GLY A 89 -3.14 19.07 4.89
N LEU A 90 -3.26 20.26 5.47
CA LEU A 90 -4.45 20.69 6.17
C LEU A 90 -5.44 21.32 5.17
N HIS A 91 -6.61 20.72 5.04
CA HIS A 91 -7.71 21.28 4.26
C HIS A 91 -8.52 22.29 5.10
N ALA A 92 -9.14 23.27 4.46
CA ALA A 92 -9.94 24.31 5.11
C ALA A 92 -11.02 23.80 6.07
N ALA A 93 -11.52 22.58 5.85
CA ALA A 93 -12.46 21.91 6.75
C ALA A 93 -11.80 21.25 7.99
N GLY A 94 -10.52 21.49 8.28
CA GLY A 94 -9.79 20.87 9.38
C GLY A 94 -9.48 19.39 9.19
N THR A 95 -9.55 18.87 7.96
CA THR A 95 -9.27 17.47 7.64
C THR A 95 -7.94 17.33 6.91
N LEU A 96 -7.24 16.23 7.19
CA LEU A 96 -6.00 15.89 6.50
C LEU A 96 -6.30 15.24 5.14
N ARG A 97 -5.68 15.76 4.09
CA ARG A 97 -5.78 15.23 2.72
C ARG A 97 -4.40 15.18 2.06
N ASP A 98 -4.31 14.49 0.95
CA ASP A 98 -3.11 14.41 0.12
C ASP A 98 -2.68 15.83 -0.31
N ARG A 99 -1.49 16.23 0.18
CA ARG A 99 -0.94 17.57 -0.05
C ARG A 99 -0.66 17.83 -1.52
N ALA A 100 -0.06 16.87 -2.20
CA ALA A 100 0.33 17.00 -3.59
C ALA A 100 -0.89 17.03 -4.52
N LEU A 101 -1.90 16.17 -4.25
CA LEU A 101 -3.10 16.08 -5.09
C LEU A 101 -3.98 17.34 -5.01
N HIS A 102 -4.01 17.99 -3.85
CA HIS A 102 -4.91 19.13 -3.59
C HIS A 102 -4.18 20.47 -3.45
N GLY A 103 -2.85 20.52 -3.64
CA GLY A 103 -2.05 21.74 -3.49
C GLY A 103 -2.16 22.39 -2.10
N LEU A 104 -2.25 21.57 -1.04
CA LEU A 104 -2.51 22.04 0.31
C LEU A 104 -1.24 22.52 1.02
N PRO A 105 -1.37 23.48 1.98
CA PRO A 105 -0.28 23.83 2.87
C PRO A 105 0.04 22.66 3.82
N PRO A 106 1.24 22.66 4.45
CA PRO A 106 1.55 21.71 5.53
C PRO A 106 0.55 21.89 6.69
N VAL A 107 0.51 20.91 7.58
CA VAL A 107 -0.39 20.93 8.76
C VAL A 107 -0.07 22.11 9.68
N ALA A 108 1.23 22.35 9.88
CA ALA A 108 1.78 23.54 10.54
C ALA A 108 3.23 23.73 10.06
N PRO A 109 3.84 24.92 10.27
CA PRO A 109 5.25 25.15 9.98
C PRO A 109 6.13 24.14 10.71
N GLY A 110 7.09 23.53 10.03
CA GLY A 110 7.98 22.52 10.59
C GLY A 110 7.35 21.17 10.91
N VAL A 111 6.13 20.88 10.46
CA VAL A 111 5.44 19.59 10.68
C VAL A 111 5.34 18.83 9.36
N LEU A 112 5.97 17.66 9.29
CA LEU A 112 5.78 16.68 8.24
C LEU A 112 4.71 15.68 8.67
N ALA A 113 3.51 15.80 8.13
CA ALA A 113 2.45 14.82 8.34
C ALA A 113 2.40 13.84 7.17
N LEU A 114 2.40 12.56 7.45
CA LEU A 114 2.39 11.51 6.44
C LEU A 114 1.44 10.36 6.79
N ARG A 115 0.98 9.67 5.76
CA ARG A 115 0.16 8.47 5.87
C ARG A 115 0.72 7.39 4.95
N MET A 116 0.84 6.19 5.49
CA MET A 116 1.15 5.00 4.71
C MET A 116 -0.10 4.13 4.61
N ASP A 117 -0.57 3.91 3.38
CA ASP A 117 -1.78 3.10 3.13
C ASP A 117 -1.43 1.60 3.09
N ALA A 118 -0.69 1.13 4.09
CA ALA A 118 -0.29 -0.27 4.25
C ALA A 118 0.08 -0.60 5.71
N SER A 119 0.18 -1.89 6.01
CA SER A 119 0.77 -2.39 7.25
C SER A 119 2.27 -2.11 7.28
N LEU A 120 2.84 -1.86 8.45
CA LEU A 120 4.27 -1.63 8.64
C LEU A 120 4.95 -2.97 8.90
N THR A 121 5.62 -3.49 7.88
CA THR A 121 6.25 -4.81 7.87
C THR A 121 7.69 -4.72 7.33
N TYR A 122 8.42 -5.83 7.41
CA TYR A 122 9.79 -5.92 6.88
C TYR A 122 9.94 -5.45 5.42
N ILE A 123 8.85 -5.56 4.61
CA ILE A 123 8.85 -5.08 3.22
C ILE A 123 8.67 -3.56 3.14
N THR A 124 7.80 -3.00 3.97
CA THR A 124 7.33 -1.62 3.85
C THR A 124 8.06 -0.65 4.78
N ALA A 125 8.62 -1.13 5.88
CA ALA A 125 9.32 -0.31 6.86
C ALA A 125 10.53 0.45 6.27
N PRO A 126 11.37 -0.15 5.38
CA PRO A 126 12.47 0.59 4.75
C PRO A 126 12.01 1.73 3.84
N LEU A 127 10.80 1.61 3.27
CA LEU A 127 10.24 2.68 2.44
C LEU A 127 9.81 3.88 3.27
N LEU A 128 9.20 3.63 4.43
CA LEU A 128 8.84 4.68 5.38
C LEU A 128 10.07 5.43 5.88
N ASP A 129 11.09 4.71 6.32
CA ASP A 129 12.35 5.29 6.81
C ASP A 129 13.02 6.15 5.72
N ARG A 130 13.16 5.61 4.51
CA ARG A 130 13.74 6.34 3.37
C ARG A 130 12.97 7.61 3.05
N PHE A 131 11.63 7.52 2.97
CA PHE A 131 10.78 8.67 2.67
C PHE A 131 10.96 9.79 3.70
N ILE A 132 10.92 9.46 4.99
CA ILE A 132 11.11 10.46 6.05
C ILE A 132 12.50 11.10 5.95
N ARG A 133 13.56 10.31 5.77
CA ARG A 133 14.93 10.84 5.63
C ARG A 133 15.11 11.72 4.40
N GLU A 134 14.49 11.39 3.28
CA GLU A 134 14.49 12.21 2.05
C GLU A 134 13.79 13.54 2.30
N ARG A 135 12.63 13.54 2.98
CA ARG A 135 11.90 14.77 3.31
C ARG A 135 12.68 15.67 4.27
N LEU A 136 13.29 15.09 5.30
CA LEU A 136 14.14 15.85 6.26
C LEU A 136 15.38 16.46 5.60
N ARG A 137 15.91 15.83 4.55
CA ARG A 137 17.02 16.42 3.79
C ARG A 137 16.57 17.57 2.90
N ALA A 138 15.38 17.46 2.32
CA ALA A 138 14.80 18.49 1.46
C ALA A 138 14.29 19.71 2.26
N GLU A 139 13.79 19.49 3.47
CA GLU A 139 13.21 20.50 4.34
C GLU A 139 13.84 20.40 5.75
N PRO A 140 15.02 21.02 5.99
CA PRO A 140 15.73 20.94 7.29
C PRO A 140 15.00 21.61 8.45
N GLU A 141 13.99 22.41 8.17
CA GLU A 141 13.13 23.11 9.16
C GLU A 141 12.12 22.18 9.83
N ILE A 142 11.96 20.95 9.34
CA ILE A 142 11.04 19.97 9.95
C ILE A 142 11.52 19.66 11.39
N ARG A 143 10.63 19.83 12.36
CA ARG A 143 10.83 19.57 13.79
C ARG A 143 9.92 18.48 14.32
N VAL A 144 8.84 18.17 13.61
CA VAL A 144 7.88 17.14 14.01
C VAL A 144 7.53 16.28 12.80
N VAL A 145 7.59 14.97 12.97
CA VAL A 145 7.08 13.98 12.01
C VAL A 145 5.83 13.35 12.61
N LEU A 146 4.69 13.58 11.99
CA LEU A 146 3.41 12.97 12.36
C LEU A 146 3.11 11.82 11.42
N ILE A 147 3.04 10.59 11.92
CA ILE A 147 2.59 9.41 11.17
C ILE A 147 1.13 9.12 11.49
N CYS A 148 0.25 9.29 10.51
CA CYS A 148 -1.14 8.90 10.62
C CYS A 148 -1.27 7.38 10.44
N ALA A 149 -1.34 6.66 11.57
CA ALA A 149 -1.37 5.20 11.61
C ALA A 149 -2.78 4.59 11.39
N SER A 150 -3.80 5.40 11.13
CA SER A 150 -5.17 4.94 10.93
C SER A 150 -5.35 3.95 9.76
N ALA A 151 -4.46 4.01 8.76
CA ALA A 151 -4.42 3.07 7.63
C ALA A 151 -3.56 1.82 7.91
N MET A 152 -2.74 1.82 8.97
CA MET A 152 -1.94 0.66 9.36
C MET A 152 -2.82 -0.38 10.04
N ASN A 153 -2.96 -1.55 9.41
CA ASN A 153 -3.79 -2.64 9.94
C ASN A 153 -2.99 -3.66 10.77
N ALA A 154 -1.68 -3.75 10.52
CA ALA A 154 -0.78 -4.65 11.23
C ALA A 154 0.64 -4.07 11.26
N MET A 155 1.44 -4.56 12.20
CA MET A 155 2.86 -4.28 12.34
C MET A 155 3.56 -5.58 12.70
N ASP A 156 4.71 -5.85 12.08
CA ASP A 156 5.58 -6.96 12.48
C ASP A 156 6.76 -6.47 13.34
N ALA A 157 7.57 -7.38 13.84
CA ALA A 157 8.71 -7.05 14.68
C ALA A 157 9.70 -6.11 13.96
N THR A 158 9.97 -6.35 12.68
CA THR A 158 10.87 -5.50 11.87
C THR A 158 10.30 -4.09 11.69
N GLY A 159 8.98 -3.98 11.53
CA GLY A 159 8.28 -2.69 11.49
C GLY A 159 8.43 -1.91 12.80
N ALA A 160 8.28 -2.60 13.93
CA ALA A 160 8.46 -2.00 15.25
C ALA A 160 9.92 -1.56 15.49
N ASP A 161 10.91 -2.40 15.16
CA ASP A 161 12.33 -2.08 15.26
C ASP A 161 12.74 -0.89 14.39
N THR A 162 12.19 -0.83 13.16
CA THR A 162 12.43 0.31 12.26
C THR A 162 11.87 1.59 12.86
N LEU A 163 10.67 1.54 13.43
CA LEU A 163 10.03 2.70 14.05
C LEU A 163 10.80 3.16 15.30
N ALA A 164 11.30 2.22 16.13
CA ALA A 164 12.15 2.49 17.29
C ALA A 164 13.47 3.16 16.88
N THR A 165 14.10 2.64 15.84
CA THR A 165 15.35 3.21 15.30
C THR A 165 15.10 4.62 14.76
N LEU A 166 14.02 4.79 14.00
CA LEU A 166 13.61 6.08 13.46
C LEU A 166 13.33 7.09 14.58
N HIS A 167 12.62 6.68 15.64
CA HIS A 167 12.35 7.53 16.79
C HIS A 167 13.64 8.04 17.44
N ARG A 168 14.61 7.15 17.69
CA ARG A 168 15.91 7.51 18.28
C ARG A 168 16.73 8.43 17.36
N ASP A 169 16.81 8.09 16.05
CA ASP A 169 17.57 8.89 15.08
C ASP A 169 16.99 10.29 14.90
N LEU A 170 15.68 10.41 14.91
CA LEU A 170 14.97 11.70 14.84
C LEU A 170 15.21 12.51 16.11
N GLY A 171 15.12 11.87 17.28
CA GLY A 171 15.41 12.50 18.58
C GLY A 171 16.81 13.09 18.64
N LEU A 172 17.83 12.39 18.14
CA LEU A 172 19.21 12.89 18.05
C LEU A 172 19.34 14.15 17.17
N ARG A 173 18.41 14.35 16.24
CA ARG A 173 18.36 15.54 15.36
C ARG A 173 17.43 16.64 15.88
N GLY A 174 16.85 16.47 17.07
CA GLY A 174 15.86 17.39 17.62
C GLY A 174 14.52 17.35 16.89
N VAL A 175 14.21 16.26 16.17
CA VAL A 175 12.96 16.04 15.49
C VAL A 175 12.08 15.08 16.29
N ARG A 176 10.87 15.49 16.61
CA ARG A 176 9.93 14.69 17.39
C ARG A 176 9.12 13.77 16.48
N LEU A 177 9.06 12.48 16.81
CA LEU A 177 8.18 11.52 16.13
C LEU A 177 6.88 11.38 16.89
N THR A 178 5.76 11.54 16.22
CA THR A 178 4.41 11.42 16.78
C THR A 178 3.55 10.48 15.94
N LEU A 179 2.62 9.78 16.59
CA LEU A 179 1.69 8.86 15.93
C LEU A 179 0.25 9.28 16.23
N SER A 180 -0.64 9.13 15.24
CA SER A 180 -2.07 9.35 15.45
C SER A 180 -2.91 8.18 14.92
N GLY A 181 -4.03 7.88 15.60
CA GLY A 181 -4.99 6.88 15.16
C GLY A 181 -4.45 5.46 15.16
N VAL A 182 -3.58 5.11 16.11
CA VAL A 182 -2.99 3.79 16.23
C VAL A 182 -4.06 2.76 16.58
N LYS A 183 -4.24 1.75 15.72
CA LYS A 183 -5.20 0.66 15.94
C LYS A 183 -4.72 -0.29 17.03
N LYS A 184 -5.68 -0.97 17.70
CA LYS A 184 -5.37 -1.90 18.79
C LYS A 184 -4.29 -2.93 18.41
N GLN A 185 -4.39 -3.54 17.24
CA GLN A 185 -3.43 -4.57 16.78
C GLN A 185 -1.99 -4.02 16.65
N VAL A 186 -1.84 -2.77 16.20
CA VAL A 186 -0.55 -2.09 16.11
C VAL A 186 -0.07 -1.69 17.50
N ARG A 187 -0.97 -1.18 18.34
CA ARG A 187 -0.70 -0.81 19.73
C ARG A 187 -0.19 -1.99 20.54
N ASP A 188 -0.83 -3.15 20.41
CA ASP A 188 -0.41 -4.38 21.10
C ASP A 188 1.05 -4.74 20.75
N VAL A 189 1.49 -4.55 19.49
CA VAL A 189 2.89 -4.77 19.10
C VAL A 189 3.83 -3.73 19.69
N LEU A 190 3.44 -2.44 19.68
CA LEU A 190 4.22 -1.35 20.28
C LEU A 190 4.40 -1.55 21.80
N ASP A 191 3.35 -2.02 22.47
CA ASP A 191 3.39 -2.35 23.91
C ASP A 191 4.33 -3.53 24.18
N HIS A 192 4.20 -4.62 23.42
CA HIS A 192 5.04 -5.82 23.59
C HIS A 192 6.53 -5.58 23.28
N THR A 193 6.83 -4.65 22.39
CA THR A 193 8.22 -4.26 22.06
C THR A 193 8.79 -3.20 22.98
N GLY A 194 7.99 -2.63 23.88
CA GLY A 194 8.39 -1.54 24.77
C GLY A 194 8.46 -0.17 24.10
N LEU A 195 8.22 -0.10 22.79
CA LEU A 195 8.30 1.15 22.02
C LEU A 195 7.25 2.17 22.45
N MET A 196 6.10 1.70 22.98
CA MET A 196 5.09 2.58 23.53
C MET A 196 5.62 3.45 24.68
N ALA A 197 6.41 2.84 25.56
CA ALA A 197 7.05 3.54 26.68
C ALA A 197 8.17 4.50 26.21
N GLU A 198 8.93 4.12 25.16
CA GLU A 198 9.97 4.97 24.57
C GLU A 198 9.37 6.20 23.88
N LEU A 199 8.27 6.04 23.15
CA LEU A 199 7.58 7.14 22.46
C LEU A 199 6.97 8.15 23.46
N GLY A 200 6.45 7.66 24.57
CA GLY A 200 5.71 8.46 25.55
C GLY A 200 4.29 8.82 25.10
N GLU A 201 3.41 9.03 26.08
CA GLU A 201 1.99 9.31 25.79
C GLU A 201 1.78 10.65 25.06
N ASP A 202 2.64 11.65 25.30
CA ASP A 202 2.58 12.97 24.65
C ASP A 202 2.80 12.92 23.12
N ASN A 203 3.34 11.82 22.61
CA ASN A 203 3.59 11.62 21.19
C ASN A 203 2.53 10.73 20.51
N LEU A 204 1.49 10.36 21.26
CA LEU A 204 0.43 9.46 20.80
C LEU A 204 -0.92 10.15 20.84
N PHE A 205 -1.49 10.39 19.67
CA PHE A 205 -2.81 11.02 19.56
C PHE A 205 -3.88 9.97 19.22
N VAL A 206 -5.01 10.07 19.87
CA VAL A 206 -6.14 9.14 19.65
C VAL A 206 -6.62 9.19 18.20
N ASN A 207 -6.63 10.39 17.62
CA ASN A 207 -7.08 10.60 16.26
C ASN A 207 -6.34 11.76 15.57
N ASN A 208 -6.49 11.84 14.25
CA ASN A 208 -5.80 12.85 13.43
C ASN A 208 -6.24 14.29 13.77
N ARG A 209 -7.48 14.49 14.25
CA ARG A 209 -7.99 15.82 14.61
C ARG A 209 -7.28 16.36 15.84
N GLU A 210 -7.11 15.52 16.84
CA GLU A 210 -6.37 15.84 18.06
C GLU A 210 -4.90 16.16 17.76
N ALA A 211 -4.26 15.33 16.94
CA ALA A 211 -2.88 15.57 16.47
C ALA A 211 -2.74 16.93 15.77
N VAL A 212 -3.65 17.25 14.85
CA VAL A 212 -3.65 18.54 14.14
C VAL A 212 -3.82 19.70 15.12
N ALA A 213 -4.77 19.62 16.06
CA ALA A 213 -5.03 20.69 17.03
C ALA A 213 -3.80 20.94 17.94
N ALA A 214 -3.18 19.87 18.44
CA ALA A 214 -1.99 19.97 19.29
C ALA A 214 -0.79 20.53 18.54
N LEU A 215 -0.54 20.06 17.32
CA LEU A 215 0.63 20.47 16.52
C LEU A 215 0.48 21.87 15.91
N SER A 216 -0.73 22.31 15.59
CA SER A 216 -0.99 23.69 15.12
C SER A 216 -0.75 24.69 16.24
N ALA A 217 -1.19 24.38 17.49
CA ALA A 217 -0.95 25.24 18.64
C ALA A 217 0.56 25.40 18.96
N THR A 218 1.34 24.32 18.80
CA THR A 218 2.78 24.34 19.03
C THR A 218 3.52 25.13 17.93
N GLY A 219 3.04 25.06 16.68
CA GLY A 219 3.61 25.82 15.55
C GLY A 219 3.44 27.32 15.70
N ASP A 220 2.28 27.76 16.20
CA ASP A 220 2.02 29.19 16.44
C ASP A 220 2.90 29.77 17.57
N GLN A 221 3.21 28.99 18.60
CA GLN A 221 4.10 29.42 19.68
C GLN A 221 5.54 29.58 19.20
N ALA A 222 6.05 28.66 18.39
CA ALA A 222 7.41 28.76 17.83
C ALA A 222 7.56 29.92 16.83
N ALA A 223 6.52 30.25 16.08
CA ALA A 223 6.51 31.41 15.19
C ALA A 223 6.46 32.74 15.96
N GLY A 224 5.76 32.78 17.11
CA GLY A 224 5.65 33.96 17.97
C GLY A 224 6.94 34.30 18.74
N GLU A 225 7.73 33.30 19.14
CA GLU A 225 9.02 33.52 19.81
C GLU A 225 10.10 34.06 18.86
N ASN A 226 10.10 33.61 17.61
CA ASN A 226 11.09 34.07 16.62
C ASN A 226 10.86 35.54 16.19
N HIS A 227 9.65 36.06 16.37
CA HIS A 227 9.33 37.48 16.08
C HIS A 227 9.68 38.42 17.24
N ARG A 228 9.84 37.89 18.46
CA ARG A 228 10.19 38.67 19.67
C ARG A 228 11.69 38.78 19.90
N SER A 229 12.51 37.95 19.28
CA SER A 229 13.97 37.98 19.42
C SER A 229 14.69 38.76 18.31
N GLY A 230 13.95 39.41 17.40
CA GLY A 230 14.47 40.19 16.28
C GLY A 230 14.29 41.71 16.41
N ASP A 231 13.80 42.19 17.55
CA ASP A 231 13.79 43.63 17.93
C ASP A 231 14.82 43.82 19.08
#